data_dea6389df61cc3decaf503d28b9089ad
#
_entry.id   dea6389df61cc3decaf503d28b9089ad
#
_cell.length_a   1.000
_cell.length_b   1.000
_cell.length_c   1.000
_cell.angle_alpha   90.00
_cell.angle_beta   90.00
_cell.angle_gamma   90.00
#
_symmetry.space_group_name_H-M   'P 1'
#
loop_
_entity.id
_entity.type
_entity.pdbx_description
1 polymer ?
#
loop_
_entity_poly.entity_id
_entity_poly.type
_entity_poly.pdbx_seq_one_letter_code
_entity_poly.pdbx_strand_id
1 'polypeptide(L)'
;MANAPVQRMSQLMAKTLRDDPADAEVLSHKLLVRAGYVRRTAAGVWTWLPLGKKVLANVERIVREEMDAIGAQEVLLPALLPKEPYEATGRWDEYGPELFRLKDRKGGDYLLGPTHEEIFTLIVKDQASSYKDLPVILYQIQTKFRDEARPRAGILRGREFLMKDSYSFDTEDEGLAQSYALHRQAYQKVFERLGLDYRICAATAGAMGGSKSEEFLAPAGAGEDTFADCPACDFAANTEAITFELQPVDAGDVPALEEIPTPDTPTIETLAAHLGVEASATLKNLLVKVDGEIVAVGVPGDREVDMGKVEAHFAPAVVEMVTEADFAGRPDLVRGYVGPQGLGEKVTYIADPRVAPGTAWITGANKPGTHARNVVAGRDFEVGAYVDVVVVQEGDPCPNCGTGLKLDRAIEIGHIFQLGRKYADALKLDVLGQNGKPVRVTMGSYGIGVSRAVAALAEQSADDKGLCWPAEVAPADVHVVAAGKALQTELALDVSEKLRAAGLRVLVDDRAGVSPGVKFTDSELIGVPKILVAGRRSAEGVLELKDRRTGEREELTVDEAIARLTTA
;
A
#
# COMPACT_ATOMS: atom_id res chain seq x y z
N MET A 1 -17.48 -26.64 -5.43
CA MET A 1 -18.29 -26.09 -4.29
C MET A 1 -19.82 -26.27 -4.46
N ALA A 2 -20.25 -27.12 -5.33
CA ALA A 2 -21.67 -27.31 -5.69
C ALA A 2 -22.58 -27.95 -4.60
N ASN A 3 -22.10 -28.20 -3.39
CA ASN A 3 -22.89 -28.86 -2.32
C ASN A 3 -22.94 -28.10 -0.98
N ALA A 4 -22.58 -26.81 -0.96
CA ALA A 4 -22.70 -26.03 0.27
C ALA A 4 -24.21 -25.78 0.58
N PRO A 5 -24.64 -25.91 1.85
CA PRO A 5 -26.03 -25.66 2.22
C PRO A 5 -26.40 -24.18 2.02
N VAL A 6 -27.70 -23.93 1.79
CA VAL A 6 -28.24 -22.56 1.81
C VAL A 6 -27.91 -21.90 3.15
N GLN A 7 -27.33 -20.71 3.10
CA GLN A 7 -27.04 -19.96 4.31
C GLN A 7 -28.26 -19.16 4.75
N ARG A 8 -28.71 -19.41 5.98
CA ARG A 8 -29.87 -18.75 6.56
C ARG A 8 -29.45 -17.66 7.54
N MET A 9 -29.88 -16.43 7.33
CA MET A 9 -29.57 -15.32 8.24
C MET A 9 -30.12 -15.52 9.66
N SER A 10 -31.19 -16.30 9.81
CA SER A 10 -31.71 -16.70 11.13
C SER A 10 -30.75 -17.55 11.94
N GLN A 11 -29.78 -18.21 11.29
CA GLN A 11 -28.81 -19.13 11.90
C GLN A 11 -27.37 -18.59 11.83
N LEU A 12 -27.17 -17.52 11.06
CA LEU A 12 -25.83 -16.97 10.82
C LEU A 12 -25.38 -16.07 11.97
N MET A 13 -24.16 -16.27 12.46
CA MET A 13 -23.53 -15.37 13.42
C MET A 13 -23.03 -14.10 12.69
N ALA A 14 -23.94 -13.28 12.21
CA ALA A 14 -23.68 -12.02 11.54
C ALA A 14 -24.78 -11.03 11.89
N LYS A 15 -24.52 -10.19 12.89
CA LYS A 15 -25.45 -9.09 13.23
C LYS A 15 -25.00 -7.84 12.50
N THR A 16 -25.90 -7.26 11.71
CA THR A 16 -25.76 -5.93 11.13
C THR A 16 -25.91 -4.87 12.22
N LEU A 17 -25.23 -3.74 12.06
CA LEU A 17 -25.32 -2.58 12.94
C LEU A 17 -25.94 -1.41 12.19
N ARG A 18 -26.77 -0.64 12.89
CA ARG A 18 -27.41 0.54 12.34
C ARG A 18 -26.43 1.70 12.23
N ASP A 19 -25.66 1.90 13.28
CA ASP A 19 -24.76 3.05 13.43
C ASP A 19 -23.33 2.66 13.11
N ASP A 20 -22.54 3.62 12.66
CA ASP A 20 -21.11 3.45 12.42
C ASP A 20 -20.35 3.22 13.75
N PRO A 21 -19.31 2.39 13.76
CA PRO A 21 -18.42 2.31 14.91
C PRO A 21 -17.78 3.67 15.21
N ALA A 22 -17.71 4.04 16.50
CA ALA A 22 -17.23 5.35 16.91
C ALA A 22 -15.75 5.63 16.55
N ASP A 23 -14.97 4.56 16.35
CA ASP A 23 -13.56 4.62 15.99
C ASP A 23 -13.32 4.42 14.47
N ALA A 24 -14.38 4.31 13.67
CA ALA A 24 -14.25 4.09 12.23
C ALA A 24 -14.25 5.41 11.45
N GLU A 25 -13.14 5.69 10.79
CA GLU A 25 -12.96 6.89 9.97
C GLU A 25 -13.25 6.61 8.49
N VAL A 26 -12.70 5.52 7.94
CA VAL A 26 -12.77 5.17 6.53
C VAL A 26 -13.99 4.31 6.20
N LEU A 27 -14.43 4.36 4.94
CA LEU A 27 -15.67 3.72 4.48
C LEU A 27 -15.64 2.20 4.65
N SER A 28 -14.55 1.55 4.26
CA SER A 28 -14.38 0.09 4.41
C SER A 28 -14.50 -0.36 5.87
N HIS A 29 -13.88 0.35 6.80
CA HIS A 29 -13.99 0.05 8.23
C HIS A 29 -15.44 0.12 8.71
N LYS A 30 -16.15 1.22 8.38
CA LYS A 30 -17.56 1.42 8.73
C LYS A 30 -18.42 0.28 8.20
N LEU A 31 -18.36 0.04 6.90
CA LEU A 31 -19.26 -0.91 6.24
C LEU A 31 -18.97 -2.36 6.60
N LEU A 32 -17.70 -2.77 6.66
CA LEU A 32 -17.35 -4.15 7.01
C LEU A 32 -17.74 -4.51 8.45
N VAL A 33 -17.66 -3.58 9.38
CA VAL A 33 -18.15 -3.78 10.75
C VAL A 33 -19.69 -3.77 10.77
N ARG A 34 -20.35 -2.79 10.13
CA ARG A 34 -21.80 -2.69 10.12
C ARG A 34 -22.47 -3.89 9.47
N ALA A 35 -21.95 -4.36 8.35
CA ALA A 35 -22.48 -5.52 7.63
C ALA A 35 -22.17 -6.88 8.29
N GLY A 36 -21.40 -6.90 9.38
CA GLY A 36 -21.06 -8.13 10.10
C GLY A 36 -20.02 -9.00 9.40
N TYR A 37 -19.06 -8.39 8.70
CA TYR A 37 -17.94 -9.09 8.08
C TYR A 37 -16.76 -9.26 9.02
N VAL A 38 -16.47 -8.25 9.83
CA VAL A 38 -15.37 -8.25 10.79
C VAL A 38 -15.79 -7.69 12.15
N ARG A 39 -15.04 -8.05 13.20
CA ARG A 39 -15.14 -7.46 14.53
C ARG A 39 -13.74 -7.23 15.10
N ARG A 40 -13.56 -6.12 15.78
CA ARG A 40 -12.30 -5.79 16.44
C ARG A 40 -12.09 -6.71 17.64
N THR A 41 -10.94 -7.38 17.70
CA THR A 41 -10.49 -8.19 18.84
C THR A 41 -9.59 -7.34 19.75
N ALA A 42 -8.62 -6.65 19.14
CA ALA A 42 -7.73 -5.70 19.80
C ALA A 42 -7.32 -4.61 18.79
N ALA A 43 -6.50 -3.65 19.20
CA ALA A 43 -5.97 -2.63 18.30
C ALA A 43 -5.15 -3.28 17.18
N GLY A 44 -5.60 -3.15 15.93
CA GLY A 44 -4.97 -3.74 14.75
C GLY A 44 -5.14 -5.26 14.61
N VAL A 45 -6.01 -5.89 15.43
CA VAL A 45 -6.29 -7.34 15.38
C VAL A 45 -7.79 -7.56 15.17
N TRP A 46 -8.15 -8.31 14.14
CA TRP A 46 -9.52 -8.42 13.65
C TRP A 46 -10.00 -9.86 13.55
N THR A 47 -11.20 -10.13 14.04
CA THR A 47 -11.92 -11.39 13.82
C THR A 47 -12.73 -11.31 12.54
N TRP A 48 -12.54 -12.26 11.64
CA TRP A 48 -13.35 -12.45 10.44
C TRP A 48 -14.59 -13.28 10.78
N LEU A 49 -15.77 -12.69 10.64
CA LEU A 49 -17.04 -13.36 10.84
C LEU A 49 -17.42 -14.20 9.60
N PRO A 50 -18.47 -15.07 9.67
CA PRO A 50 -18.75 -16.03 8.59
C PRO A 50 -18.86 -15.44 7.18
N LEU A 51 -19.50 -14.28 6.98
CA LEU A 51 -19.56 -13.62 5.68
C LEU A 51 -18.20 -13.07 5.26
N GLY A 52 -17.48 -12.45 6.20
CA GLY A 52 -16.13 -11.93 5.96
C GLY A 52 -15.13 -13.03 5.58
N LYS A 53 -15.15 -14.17 6.30
CA LYS A 53 -14.27 -15.30 5.95
C LYS A 53 -14.57 -15.86 4.56
N LYS A 54 -15.81 -15.78 4.07
CA LYS A 54 -16.13 -16.20 2.69
C LYS A 54 -15.56 -15.26 1.65
N VAL A 55 -15.69 -13.95 1.84
CA VAL A 55 -15.09 -12.95 0.95
C VAL A 55 -13.57 -13.13 0.94
N LEU A 56 -12.95 -13.23 2.12
CA LEU A 56 -11.51 -13.49 2.23
C LEU A 56 -11.08 -14.76 1.49
N ALA A 57 -11.82 -15.87 1.66
CA ALA A 57 -11.53 -17.14 0.99
C ALA A 57 -11.71 -17.07 -0.53
N ASN A 58 -12.64 -16.24 -1.03
CA ASN A 58 -12.79 -16.02 -2.47
C ASN A 58 -11.60 -15.22 -3.03
N VAL A 59 -11.10 -14.22 -2.32
CA VAL A 59 -9.86 -13.51 -2.69
C VAL A 59 -8.67 -14.47 -2.66
N GLU A 60 -8.51 -15.27 -1.60
CA GLU A 60 -7.48 -16.32 -1.51
C GLU A 60 -7.54 -17.28 -2.71
N ARG A 61 -8.74 -17.72 -3.11
CA ARG A 61 -8.94 -18.63 -4.26
C ARG A 61 -8.47 -17.99 -5.56
N ILE A 62 -8.86 -16.75 -5.85
CA ILE A 62 -8.46 -16.05 -7.07
C ILE A 62 -6.93 -15.89 -7.11
N VAL A 63 -6.34 -15.47 -6.02
CA VAL A 63 -4.87 -15.34 -5.90
C VAL A 63 -4.18 -16.69 -6.16
N ARG A 64 -4.68 -17.78 -5.55
CA ARG A 64 -4.12 -19.12 -5.73
C ARG A 64 -4.20 -19.59 -7.17
N GLU A 65 -5.35 -19.44 -7.81
CA GLU A 65 -5.58 -19.84 -9.21
C GLU A 65 -4.60 -19.14 -10.17
N GLU A 66 -4.34 -17.85 -9.99
CA GLU A 66 -3.41 -17.10 -10.84
C GLU A 66 -1.93 -17.39 -10.51
N MET A 67 -1.59 -17.71 -9.27
CA MET A 67 -0.24 -18.17 -8.91
C MET A 67 0.05 -19.56 -9.46
N ASP A 68 -0.90 -20.48 -9.34
CA ASP A 68 -0.77 -21.84 -9.92
C ASP A 68 -0.65 -21.78 -11.45
N ALA A 69 -1.36 -20.85 -12.11
CA ALA A 69 -1.32 -20.66 -13.56
C ALA A 69 0.06 -20.25 -14.10
N ILE A 70 0.91 -19.62 -13.30
CA ILE A 70 2.31 -19.30 -13.66
C ILE A 70 3.30 -20.39 -13.25
N GLY A 71 2.81 -21.54 -12.74
CA GLY A 71 3.64 -22.66 -12.30
C GLY A 71 4.25 -22.50 -10.91
N ALA A 72 3.78 -21.55 -10.11
CA ALA A 72 4.21 -21.40 -8.72
C ALA A 72 3.66 -22.55 -7.85
N GLN A 73 4.43 -22.96 -6.83
CA GLN A 73 4.10 -24.07 -5.95
C GLN A 73 3.73 -23.56 -4.56
N GLU A 74 2.53 -23.91 -4.10
CA GLU A 74 2.07 -23.50 -2.76
C GLU A 74 2.77 -24.31 -1.66
N VAL A 75 3.29 -23.62 -0.67
CA VAL A 75 3.84 -24.19 0.58
C VAL A 75 3.21 -23.49 1.78
N LEU A 76 3.40 -24.01 2.97
CA LEU A 76 2.99 -23.34 4.21
C LEU A 76 4.14 -23.39 5.21
N LEU A 77 4.72 -22.24 5.48
CA LEU A 77 5.81 -22.08 6.44
C LEU A 77 5.28 -21.72 7.84
N PRO A 78 6.08 -21.96 8.91
CA PRO A 78 5.67 -21.53 10.24
C PRO A 78 5.64 -19.99 10.35
N ALA A 79 4.73 -19.48 11.18
CA ALA A 79 4.68 -18.05 11.52
C ALA A 79 5.62 -17.70 12.68
N LEU A 80 5.95 -18.68 13.55
CA LEU A 80 6.94 -18.54 14.61
C LEU A 80 8.31 -18.93 14.07
N LEU A 81 9.22 -17.97 13.99
CA LEU A 81 10.48 -18.10 13.29
C LEU A 81 11.67 -17.93 14.24
N PRO A 82 12.78 -18.67 14.03
CA PRO A 82 14.00 -18.48 14.80
C PRO A 82 14.72 -17.18 14.41
N LYS A 83 15.47 -16.61 15.33
CA LYS A 83 16.21 -15.35 15.18
C LYS A 83 17.35 -15.44 14.16
N GLU A 84 18.08 -16.54 14.13
CA GLU A 84 19.37 -16.67 13.47
C GLU A 84 19.33 -16.35 11.96
N PRO A 85 18.34 -16.77 11.16
CA PRO A 85 18.26 -16.37 9.75
C PRO A 85 18.12 -14.86 9.57
N TYR A 86 17.37 -14.19 10.45
CA TYR A 86 17.15 -12.75 10.41
C TYR A 86 18.36 -11.94 10.89
N GLU A 87 19.15 -12.47 11.82
CA GLU A 87 20.46 -11.91 12.16
C GLU A 87 21.44 -12.01 10.99
N ALA A 88 21.47 -13.16 10.32
CA ALA A 88 22.37 -13.38 9.19
C ALA A 88 22.12 -12.41 8.03
N THR A 89 20.89 -11.97 7.83
CA THR A 89 20.51 -10.98 6.80
C THR A 89 20.55 -9.53 7.30
N GLY A 90 20.78 -9.30 8.59
CA GLY A 90 20.72 -7.98 9.24
C GLY A 90 19.30 -7.52 9.60
N ARG A 91 18.29 -8.21 9.13
CA ARG A 91 16.88 -7.77 9.27
C ARG A 91 16.33 -7.88 10.70
N TRP A 92 16.99 -8.62 11.57
CA TRP A 92 16.65 -8.62 13.00
C TRP A 92 16.72 -7.21 13.61
N ASP A 93 17.71 -6.42 13.21
CA ASP A 93 17.90 -5.05 13.69
C ASP A 93 17.23 -4.02 12.76
N GLU A 94 17.34 -4.18 11.44
CA GLU A 94 16.77 -3.27 10.43
C GLU A 94 15.24 -3.09 10.55
N TYR A 95 14.49 -4.12 10.96
CA TYR A 95 13.04 -4.01 11.23
C TYR A 95 12.70 -3.13 12.43
N GLY A 96 13.67 -2.86 13.29
CA GLY A 96 13.47 -2.00 14.44
C GLY A 96 12.32 -2.48 15.37
N PRO A 97 11.49 -1.56 15.87
CA PRO A 97 10.40 -1.86 16.81
C PRO A 97 9.19 -2.56 16.17
N GLU A 98 9.08 -2.58 14.84
CA GLU A 98 7.94 -3.22 14.16
C GLU A 98 8.01 -4.76 14.17
N LEU A 99 9.14 -5.32 14.56
CA LEU A 99 9.30 -6.77 14.67
C LEU A 99 8.79 -7.29 16.02
N PHE A 100 7.78 -8.15 16.01
CA PHE A 100 7.36 -8.90 17.21
C PHE A 100 8.43 -9.90 17.62
N ARG A 101 9.18 -9.61 18.69
CA ARG A 101 10.22 -10.46 19.26
C ARG A 101 9.70 -11.15 20.53
N LEU A 102 10.04 -12.42 20.70
CA LEU A 102 9.64 -13.21 21.86
C LEU A 102 10.73 -14.20 22.28
N LYS A 103 10.63 -14.69 23.49
CA LYS A 103 11.53 -15.73 24.01
C LYS A 103 10.75 -17.00 24.34
N ASP A 104 11.33 -18.14 24.01
CA ASP A 104 10.79 -19.42 24.48
C ASP A 104 11.11 -19.64 25.96
N ARG A 105 10.62 -20.76 26.52
CA ARG A 105 10.84 -21.09 27.93
C ARG A 105 12.29 -21.37 28.29
N LYS A 106 13.16 -21.62 27.31
CA LYS A 106 14.60 -21.89 27.48
C LYS A 106 15.44 -20.63 27.23
N GLY A 107 14.81 -19.51 26.90
CA GLY A 107 15.48 -18.24 26.63
C GLY A 107 15.92 -18.06 25.18
N GLY A 108 15.55 -18.96 24.26
CA GLY A 108 15.79 -18.83 22.82
C GLY A 108 14.98 -17.67 22.23
N ASP A 109 15.59 -16.89 21.37
CA ASP A 109 14.96 -15.76 20.70
C ASP A 109 14.20 -16.22 19.44
N TYR A 110 12.98 -15.72 19.30
CA TYR A 110 12.08 -15.95 18.17
C TYR A 110 11.44 -14.64 17.72
N LEU A 111 10.82 -14.68 16.54
CA LEU A 111 9.97 -13.61 16.03
C LEU A 111 8.68 -14.18 15.45
N LEU A 112 7.66 -13.33 15.34
CA LEU A 112 6.51 -13.61 14.48
C LEU A 112 6.81 -13.05 13.09
N GLY A 113 6.65 -13.89 12.06
CA GLY A 113 7.09 -13.57 10.69
C GLY A 113 6.40 -12.34 10.08
N PRO A 114 7.13 -11.24 9.83
CA PRO A 114 6.61 -10.08 9.07
C PRO A 114 6.59 -10.35 7.57
N THR A 115 7.49 -11.19 7.10
CA THR A 115 7.69 -11.73 5.74
C THR A 115 8.66 -12.92 5.84
N HIS A 116 8.96 -13.67 4.77
CA HIS A 116 9.63 -14.97 4.90
C HIS A 116 10.80 -15.20 3.92
N GLU A 117 11.46 -14.15 3.44
CA GLU A 117 12.58 -14.25 2.49
C GLU A 117 13.65 -15.23 2.96
N GLU A 118 14.02 -15.16 4.24
CA GLU A 118 15.05 -16.00 4.85
C GLU A 118 14.68 -17.47 4.82
N ILE A 119 13.45 -17.79 5.22
CA ILE A 119 13.00 -19.17 5.36
C ILE A 119 12.81 -19.83 3.98
N PHE A 120 12.28 -19.10 3.00
CA PHE A 120 12.20 -19.58 1.61
C PHE A 120 13.61 -19.84 1.05
N THR A 121 14.56 -18.94 1.30
CA THR A 121 15.96 -19.12 0.90
C THR A 121 16.56 -20.39 1.49
N LEU A 122 16.31 -20.65 2.79
CA LEU A 122 16.81 -21.86 3.47
C LEU A 122 16.17 -23.15 2.94
N ILE A 123 14.87 -23.12 2.61
CA ILE A 123 14.20 -24.29 2.01
C ILE A 123 14.77 -24.60 0.63
N VAL A 124 14.94 -23.60 -0.22
CA VAL A 124 15.54 -23.80 -1.55
C VAL A 124 16.98 -24.28 -1.41
N LYS A 125 17.76 -23.75 -0.46
CA LYS A 125 19.11 -24.21 -0.19
C LYS A 125 19.19 -25.69 0.22
N ASP A 126 18.18 -26.19 0.94
CA ASP A 126 18.11 -27.60 1.32
C ASP A 126 17.70 -28.51 0.16
N GLN A 127 16.84 -28.02 -0.75
CA GLN A 127 16.20 -28.84 -1.79
C GLN A 127 16.88 -28.72 -3.16
N ALA A 128 17.49 -27.59 -3.50
CA ALA A 128 18.12 -27.36 -4.81
C ALA A 128 19.64 -27.55 -4.73
N SER A 129 20.19 -28.35 -5.64
CA SER A 129 21.62 -28.65 -5.68
C SER A 129 22.28 -28.22 -7.00
N SER A 130 21.51 -28.06 -8.06
CA SER A 130 22.04 -27.73 -9.39
C SER A 130 21.11 -26.78 -10.16
N TYR A 131 21.64 -26.20 -11.22
CA TYR A 131 20.88 -25.35 -12.15
C TYR A 131 19.63 -26.04 -12.74
N LYS A 132 19.57 -27.38 -12.72
CA LYS A 132 18.42 -28.16 -13.22
C LYS A 132 17.20 -28.09 -12.29
N ASP A 133 17.42 -27.71 -11.03
CA ASP A 133 16.37 -27.55 -10.03
C ASP A 133 15.74 -26.16 -10.08
N LEU A 134 16.31 -25.25 -10.91
CA LEU A 134 15.88 -23.87 -11.08
C LEU A 134 15.51 -23.58 -12.56
N PRO A 135 14.65 -22.62 -12.89
CA PRO A 135 13.99 -21.70 -11.91
C PRO A 135 12.91 -22.42 -11.09
N VAL A 136 12.68 -21.91 -9.88
CA VAL A 136 11.56 -22.35 -9.04
C VAL A 136 10.85 -21.14 -8.44
N ILE A 137 9.51 -21.21 -8.41
CA ILE A 137 8.66 -20.21 -7.76
C ILE A 137 7.90 -20.91 -6.65
N LEU A 138 8.07 -20.43 -5.42
CA LEU A 138 7.35 -20.92 -4.25
C LEU A 138 6.49 -19.79 -3.69
N TYR A 139 5.29 -20.10 -3.19
CA TYR A 139 4.45 -19.11 -2.53
C TYR A 139 3.68 -19.70 -1.36
N GLN A 140 3.20 -18.83 -0.49
CA GLN A 140 2.26 -19.17 0.56
C GLN A 140 1.18 -18.09 0.70
N ILE A 141 0.06 -18.46 1.30
CA ILE A 141 -0.92 -17.53 1.83
C ILE A 141 -0.92 -17.71 3.34
N GLN A 142 -0.31 -16.77 4.06
CA GLN A 142 0.02 -16.91 5.46
C GLN A 142 -0.23 -15.61 6.22
N THR A 143 -0.62 -15.74 7.49
CA THR A 143 -0.69 -14.62 8.43
C THR A 143 0.68 -14.01 8.67
N LYS A 144 0.76 -12.68 8.59
CA LYS A 144 1.92 -11.87 8.90
C LYS A 144 1.67 -11.01 10.12
N PHE A 145 2.76 -10.65 10.80
CA PHE A 145 2.72 -9.90 12.04
C PHE A 145 3.69 -8.72 11.96
N ARG A 146 3.18 -7.52 12.25
CA ARG A 146 3.98 -6.29 12.39
C ARG A 146 3.50 -5.53 13.61
N ASP A 147 4.39 -5.16 14.54
CA ASP A 147 4.01 -4.39 15.73
C ASP A 147 3.80 -2.92 15.37
N GLU A 148 2.78 -2.72 14.55
CA GLU A 148 2.36 -1.42 14.06
C GLU A 148 2.04 -0.48 15.23
N ALA A 149 2.77 0.63 15.31
CA ALA A 149 2.62 1.59 16.42
C ALA A 149 1.24 2.25 16.43
N ARG A 150 0.66 2.51 15.25
CA ARG A 150 -0.62 3.20 15.08
C ARG A 150 -1.53 2.45 14.11
N PRO A 151 -2.07 1.28 14.50
CA PRO A 151 -3.01 0.57 13.65
C PRO A 151 -4.28 1.40 13.46
N ARG A 152 -4.73 1.54 12.22
CA ARG A 152 -5.84 2.42 11.84
C ARG A 152 -6.58 1.89 10.60
N ALA A 153 -7.66 2.56 10.23
CA ALA A 153 -8.44 2.26 9.03
C ALA A 153 -8.93 0.79 8.95
N GLY A 154 -9.32 0.20 10.10
CA GLY A 154 -9.84 -1.16 10.15
C GLY A 154 -8.81 -2.22 9.74
N ILE A 155 -9.14 -3.02 8.73
CA ILE A 155 -8.26 -4.08 8.21
C ILE A 155 -7.24 -3.58 7.17
N LEU A 156 -7.19 -2.28 6.86
CA LEU A 156 -6.19 -1.71 5.93
C LEU A 156 -4.79 -1.73 6.56
N ARG A 157 -4.68 -1.33 7.84
CA ARG A 157 -3.41 -1.27 8.56
C ARG A 157 -3.56 -1.90 9.94
N GLY A 158 -3.19 -3.15 10.04
CA GLY A 158 -3.28 -3.96 11.27
C GLY A 158 -1.96 -4.56 11.68
N ARG A 159 -1.95 -5.16 12.89
CA ARG A 159 -0.80 -5.89 13.45
C ARG A 159 -0.74 -7.34 13.01
N GLU A 160 -1.88 -7.88 12.60
CA GLU A 160 -2.05 -9.24 12.10
C GLU A 160 -2.88 -9.18 10.82
N PHE A 161 -2.36 -9.70 9.71
CA PHE A 161 -3.01 -9.65 8.41
C PHE A 161 -2.63 -10.83 7.52
N LEU A 162 -3.48 -11.16 6.55
CA LEU A 162 -3.21 -12.24 5.61
C LEU A 162 -2.52 -11.69 4.37
N MET A 163 -1.38 -12.30 4.03
CA MET A 163 -0.59 -11.96 2.84
C MET A 163 -0.35 -13.22 1.98
N LYS A 164 -0.41 -13.07 0.68
CA LYS A 164 0.25 -13.97 -0.24
C LYS A 164 1.66 -13.44 -0.47
N ASP A 165 2.64 -14.18 -0.09
CA ASP A 165 4.05 -13.91 -0.39
C ASP A 165 4.62 -15.04 -1.26
N SER A 166 5.27 -14.64 -2.36
CA SER A 166 5.87 -15.52 -3.36
C SER A 166 7.32 -15.12 -3.57
N TYR A 167 8.14 -16.09 -3.91
CA TYR A 167 9.58 -15.92 -4.12
C TYR A 167 10.01 -16.73 -5.32
N SER A 168 10.75 -16.09 -6.23
CA SER A 168 11.42 -16.77 -7.33
C SER A 168 12.90 -16.93 -7.06
N PHE A 169 13.45 -18.03 -7.56
CA PHE A 169 14.86 -18.39 -7.45
C PHE A 169 15.38 -18.75 -8.83
N ASP A 170 16.34 -17.99 -9.31
CA ASP A 170 16.87 -18.07 -10.66
C ASP A 170 18.40 -18.14 -10.62
N THR A 171 19.03 -18.74 -11.63
CA THR A 171 20.50 -18.82 -11.72
C THR A 171 21.13 -17.55 -12.30
N GLU A 172 20.37 -16.75 -13.04
CA GLU A 172 20.83 -15.59 -13.79
C GLU A 172 19.83 -14.43 -13.68
N ASP A 173 20.28 -13.20 -13.88
CA ASP A 173 19.45 -12.00 -13.73
C ASP A 173 18.37 -11.91 -14.85
N GLU A 174 18.62 -12.50 -16.03
CA GLU A 174 17.64 -12.65 -17.10
C GLU A 174 16.49 -13.57 -16.69
N GLY A 175 16.76 -14.65 -15.95
CA GLY A 175 15.75 -15.53 -15.36
C GLY A 175 14.91 -14.79 -14.31
N LEU A 176 15.56 -14.03 -13.44
CA LEU A 176 14.87 -13.16 -12.48
C LEU A 176 13.94 -12.16 -13.18
N ALA A 177 14.39 -11.55 -14.28
CA ALA A 177 13.56 -10.62 -15.04
C ALA A 177 12.32 -11.30 -15.65
N GLN A 178 12.45 -12.55 -16.09
CA GLN A 178 11.32 -13.36 -16.59
C GLN A 178 10.35 -13.72 -15.45
N SER A 179 10.85 -14.20 -14.33
CA SER A 179 10.06 -14.50 -13.13
C SER A 179 9.31 -13.27 -12.62
N TYR A 180 9.93 -12.10 -12.66
CA TYR A 180 9.31 -10.80 -12.33
C TYR A 180 8.17 -10.47 -13.29
N ALA A 181 8.38 -10.62 -14.60
CA ALA A 181 7.36 -10.34 -15.61
C ALA A 181 6.16 -11.29 -15.48
N LEU A 182 6.38 -12.57 -15.16
CA LEU A 182 5.31 -13.54 -14.90
C LEU A 182 4.45 -13.11 -13.68
N HIS A 183 5.09 -12.73 -12.58
CA HIS A 183 4.35 -12.25 -11.39
C HIS A 183 3.58 -10.96 -11.68
N ARG A 184 4.18 -10.02 -12.42
CA ARG A 184 3.51 -8.79 -12.83
C ARG A 184 2.22 -9.08 -13.61
N GLN A 185 2.26 -10.02 -14.56
CA GLN A 185 1.08 -10.44 -15.32
C GLN A 185 0.06 -11.17 -14.46
N ALA A 186 0.49 -12.05 -13.55
CA ALA A 186 -0.40 -12.75 -12.63
C ALA A 186 -1.13 -11.77 -11.72
N TYR A 187 -0.43 -10.75 -11.20
CA TYR A 187 -1.04 -9.72 -10.35
C TYR A 187 -2.08 -8.88 -11.10
N GLN A 188 -1.80 -8.51 -12.36
CA GLN A 188 -2.78 -7.83 -13.20
C GLN A 188 -4.07 -8.65 -13.29
N LYS A 189 -3.97 -9.95 -13.61
CA LYS A 189 -5.12 -10.85 -13.67
C LYS A 189 -5.84 -11.00 -12.33
N VAL A 190 -5.10 -11.10 -11.23
CA VAL A 190 -5.69 -11.13 -9.88
C VAL A 190 -6.55 -9.90 -9.65
N PHE A 191 -6.01 -8.70 -9.85
CA PHE A 191 -6.72 -7.45 -9.54
C PHE A 191 -7.85 -7.16 -10.52
N GLU A 192 -7.71 -7.52 -11.80
CA GLU A 192 -8.79 -7.48 -12.80
C GLU A 192 -9.97 -8.39 -12.39
N ARG A 193 -9.69 -9.65 -12.00
CA ARG A 193 -10.72 -10.60 -11.53
C ARG A 193 -11.37 -10.16 -10.22
N LEU A 194 -10.62 -9.52 -9.36
CA LEU A 194 -11.14 -8.89 -8.14
C LEU A 194 -12.04 -7.68 -8.46
N GLY A 195 -11.92 -7.08 -9.66
CA GLY A 195 -12.66 -5.89 -10.07
C GLY A 195 -12.11 -4.61 -9.43
N LEU A 196 -10.82 -4.59 -9.08
CA LEU A 196 -10.12 -3.41 -8.56
C LEU A 196 -9.63 -2.53 -9.72
N ASP A 197 -9.84 -1.22 -9.61
CA ASP A 197 -9.07 -0.23 -10.35
C ASP A 197 -7.71 -0.07 -9.68
N TYR A 198 -6.62 -0.06 -10.47
CA TYR A 198 -5.26 0.04 -9.94
C TYR A 198 -4.31 0.72 -10.91
N ARG A 199 -3.20 1.21 -10.39
CA ARG A 199 -2.05 1.71 -11.15
C ARG A 199 -0.83 0.88 -10.78
N ILE A 200 0.05 0.63 -11.75
CA ILE A 200 1.35 0.01 -11.52
C ILE A 200 2.36 1.15 -11.48
N CYS A 201 2.90 1.39 -10.30
CA CYS A 201 3.77 2.52 -10.02
C CYS A 201 5.20 2.03 -9.74
N ALA A 202 6.18 2.70 -10.31
CA ALA A 202 7.56 2.52 -9.88
C ALA A 202 7.68 2.87 -8.39
N ALA A 203 8.46 2.08 -7.66
CA ALA A 203 8.62 2.22 -6.21
C ALA A 203 10.08 2.07 -5.78
N THR A 204 10.38 2.48 -4.56
CA THR A 204 11.68 2.24 -3.94
C THR A 204 11.71 0.84 -3.34
N ALA A 205 12.88 0.17 -3.37
CA ALA A 205 13.04 -1.14 -2.76
C ALA A 205 13.21 -1.10 -1.22
N GLY A 206 13.54 0.07 -0.66
CA GLY A 206 13.71 0.28 0.78
C GLY A 206 14.61 -0.76 1.46
N ALA A 207 14.25 -1.15 2.69
CA ALA A 207 14.96 -2.17 3.47
C ALA A 207 14.94 -3.58 2.84
N MET A 208 14.02 -3.86 1.91
CA MET A 208 13.99 -5.14 1.19
C MET A 208 15.24 -5.29 0.31
N GLY A 209 15.75 -4.18 -0.24
CA GLY A 209 16.87 -4.16 -1.16
C GLY A 209 16.47 -4.58 -2.57
N GLY A 210 17.42 -4.50 -3.51
CA GLY A 210 17.19 -4.87 -4.90
C GLY A 210 17.32 -3.71 -5.87
N SER A 211 17.20 -4.02 -7.17
CA SER A 211 17.44 -3.07 -8.26
C SER A 211 16.16 -2.50 -8.89
N LYS A 212 15.02 -3.16 -8.69
CA LYS A 212 13.73 -2.78 -9.28
C LYS A 212 12.58 -3.17 -8.36
N SER A 213 11.60 -2.28 -8.27
CA SER A 213 10.40 -2.49 -7.50
C SER A 213 9.21 -1.78 -8.17
N GLU A 214 8.05 -2.44 -8.16
CA GLU A 214 6.78 -1.88 -8.63
C GLU A 214 5.66 -2.19 -7.63
N GLU A 215 4.85 -1.17 -7.32
CA GLU A 215 3.66 -1.28 -6.49
C GLU A 215 2.39 -1.30 -7.34
N PHE A 216 1.42 -2.09 -6.90
CA PHE A 216 0.06 -2.06 -7.40
C PHE A 216 -0.76 -1.22 -6.43
N LEU A 217 -1.12 -0.02 -6.84
CA LEU A 217 -1.79 0.99 -6.04
C LEU A 217 -3.24 1.13 -6.48
N ALA A 218 -4.18 0.87 -5.57
CA ALA A 218 -5.61 1.04 -5.79
C ALA A 218 -6.03 2.47 -5.38
N PRO A 219 -6.41 3.36 -6.32
CA PRO A 219 -6.83 4.72 -6.00
C PRO A 219 -8.00 4.71 -5.01
N ALA A 220 -7.82 5.38 -3.87
CA ALA A 220 -8.83 5.52 -2.83
C ALA A 220 -8.44 6.62 -1.85
N GLY A 221 -9.37 7.48 -1.45
CA GLY A 221 -9.11 8.56 -0.49
C GLY A 221 -8.68 8.07 0.90
N ALA A 222 -8.97 6.81 1.23
CA ALA A 222 -8.51 6.13 2.45
C ALA A 222 -7.07 5.62 2.37
N GLY A 223 -6.42 5.70 1.20
CA GLY A 223 -5.06 5.24 0.98
C GLY A 223 -4.03 6.00 1.81
N GLU A 224 -2.93 5.36 2.14
CA GLU A 224 -1.81 5.96 2.88
C GLU A 224 -0.71 6.44 1.93
N ASP A 225 -0.57 5.78 0.79
CA ASP A 225 0.42 6.12 -0.23
C ASP A 225 -0.10 7.24 -1.13
N THR A 226 0.84 8.02 -1.65
CA THR A 226 0.57 9.02 -2.69
C THR A 226 1.36 8.63 -3.93
N PHE A 227 0.68 8.55 -5.05
CA PHE A 227 1.32 8.33 -6.33
C PHE A 227 1.10 9.51 -7.26
N ALA A 228 2.01 9.66 -8.20
CA ALA A 228 1.87 10.60 -9.30
C ALA A 228 1.64 9.85 -10.60
N ASP A 229 0.70 10.30 -11.39
CA ASP A 229 0.50 9.86 -12.77
C ASP A 229 0.59 11.02 -13.75
N CYS A 230 0.99 10.71 -14.97
CA CYS A 230 1.06 11.70 -16.04
C CYS A 230 -0.18 11.61 -16.94
N PRO A 231 -0.95 12.70 -17.13
CA PRO A 231 -2.12 12.67 -17.99
C PRO A 231 -1.78 12.57 -19.50
N ALA A 232 -0.50 12.70 -19.88
CA ALA A 232 -0.04 12.73 -21.27
C ALA A 232 0.80 11.51 -21.70
N CYS A 233 1.30 10.70 -20.76
CA CYS A 233 2.06 9.47 -21.04
C CYS A 233 1.82 8.40 -19.96
N ASP A 234 2.40 7.22 -20.14
CA ASP A 234 2.20 6.06 -19.26
C ASP A 234 3.04 6.12 -17.96
N PHE A 235 3.58 7.28 -17.60
CA PHE A 235 4.35 7.44 -16.37
C PHE A 235 3.44 7.37 -15.15
N ALA A 236 3.74 6.45 -14.24
CA ALA A 236 3.16 6.39 -12.91
C ALA A 236 4.23 5.92 -11.91
N ALA A 237 4.31 6.58 -10.75
CA ALA A 237 5.27 6.24 -9.71
C ALA A 237 4.72 6.64 -8.33
N ASN A 238 5.12 5.89 -7.29
CA ASN A 238 5.00 6.38 -5.92
C ASN A 238 5.85 7.66 -5.78
N THR A 239 5.35 8.66 -5.09
CA THR A 239 6.03 9.96 -4.96
C THR A 239 7.44 9.83 -4.38
N GLU A 240 7.70 8.83 -3.55
CA GLU A 240 9.03 8.54 -3.00
C GLU A 240 10.04 8.03 -4.05
N ALA A 241 9.54 7.46 -5.15
CA ALA A 241 10.39 6.90 -6.21
C ALA A 241 10.65 7.91 -7.35
N ILE A 242 10.03 9.08 -7.32
CA ILE A 242 10.23 10.10 -8.35
C ILE A 242 11.51 10.87 -8.03
N THR A 243 12.38 10.97 -9.03
CA THR A 243 13.60 11.77 -8.96
C THR A 243 13.63 12.78 -10.08
N PHE A 244 14.17 13.96 -9.79
CA PHE A 244 14.36 15.03 -10.75
C PHE A 244 15.84 15.17 -11.08
N GLU A 245 16.14 15.35 -12.36
CA GLU A 245 17.52 15.52 -12.81
C GLU A 245 18.01 16.96 -12.58
N LEU A 246 19.30 17.07 -12.26
CA LEU A 246 20.00 18.34 -12.15
C LEU A 246 20.08 19.00 -13.53
N GLN A 247 19.51 20.20 -13.66
CA GLN A 247 19.58 21.00 -14.88
C GLN A 247 20.21 22.36 -14.60
N PRO A 248 21.54 22.50 -14.79
CA PRO A 248 22.23 23.80 -14.63
C PRO A 248 21.63 24.87 -15.56
N VAL A 249 21.54 26.08 -15.05
CA VAL A 249 21.04 27.23 -15.81
C VAL A 249 22.13 28.29 -15.94
N ASP A 250 22.03 29.11 -16.98
CA ASP A 250 22.90 30.28 -17.08
C ASP A 250 22.39 31.40 -16.16
N ALA A 251 23.21 31.81 -15.20
CA ALA A 251 22.88 32.89 -14.27
C ALA A 251 22.69 34.22 -14.95
N GLY A 252 23.23 34.38 -16.19
CA GLY A 252 23.18 35.65 -16.93
C GLY A 252 23.77 36.80 -16.14
N ASP A 253 23.13 37.99 -16.25
CA ASP A 253 23.56 39.23 -15.59
C ASP A 253 22.98 39.38 -14.17
N VAL A 254 22.84 38.28 -13.37
CA VAL A 254 22.40 38.39 -11.98
C VAL A 254 23.38 39.26 -11.19
N PRO A 255 22.93 40.38 -10.55
CA PRO A 255 23.79 41.25 -9.75
C PRO A 255 24.55 40.50 -8.65
N ALA A 256 25.57 41.14 -8.10
CA ALA A 256 26.28 40.61 -6.95
C ALA A 256 25.30 40.39 -5.76
N LEU A 257 25.64 39.43 -4.92
CA LEU A 257 24.94 39.17 -3.66
C LEU A 257 24.80 40.48 -2.86
N GLU A 258 23.60 40.73 -2.34
CA GLU A 258 23.29 41.88 -1.50
C GLU A 258 22.55 41.46 -0.24
N GLU A 259 23.09 41.84 0.93
CA GLU A 259 22.38 41.68 2.18
C GLU A 259 21.28 42.72 2.33
N ILE A 260 20.11 42.28 2.77
CA ILE A 260 18.92 43.13 2.95
C ILE A 260 18.34 42.97 4.36
N PRO A 261 17.99 44.09 5.04
CA PRO A 261 17.34 44.01 6.34
C PRO A 261 15.91 43.45 6.20
N THR A 262 15.62 42.42 6.97
CA THR A 262 14.32 41.72 6.97
C THR A 262 13.96 41.35 8.42
N PRO A 263 13.67 42.34 9.27
CA PRO A 263 13.36 42.09 10.67
C PRO A 263 12.07 41.28 10.78
N ASP A 264 12.01 40.39 11.81
CA ASP A 264 10.84 39.59 12.15
C ASP A 264 10.31 38.69 11.01
N THR A 265 11.20 38.20 10.14
CA THR A 265 10.85 37.31 9.01
C THR A 265 11.60 35.96 9.09
N PRO A 266 11.45 35.15 10.15
CA PRO A 266 12.18 33.91 10.33
C PRO A 266 11.62 32.72 9.52
N THR A 267 10.52 32.92 8.79
CA THR A 267 9.89 31.87 7.96
C THR A 267 9.81 32.31 6.51
N ILE A 268 9.73 31.35 5.60
CA ILE A 268 9.57 31.63 4.15
C ILE A 268 8.32 32.47 3.89
N GLU A 269 7.20 32.16 4.56
CA GLU A 269 5.94 32.89 4.42
C GLU A 269 6.09 34.37 4.81
N THR A 270 6.68 34.63 5.97
CA THR A 270 6.90 36.01 6.43
C THR A 270 7.90 36.76 5.58
N LEU A 271 8.96 36.08 5.09
CA LEU A 271 9.94 36.67 4.18
C LEU A 271 9.33 37.03 2.83
N ALA A 272 8.62 36.08 2.21
CA ALA A 272 7.96 36.28 0.92
C ALA A 272 6.94 37.44 0.97
N ALA A 273 6.13 37.49 2.04
CA ALA A 273 5.17 38.56 2.26
C ALA A 273 5.86 39.93 2.47
N HIS A 274 6.96 39.97 3.25
CA HIS A 274 7.72 41.19 3.52
C HIS A 274 8.34 41.78 2.24
N LEU A 275 8.87 40.93 1.36
CA LEU A 275 9.55 41.33 0.14
C LEU A 275 8.60 41.46 -1.07
N GLY A 276 7.36 40.94 -0.97
CA GLY A 276 6.41 40.91 -2.09
C GLY A 276 6.85 39.98 -3.23
N VAL A 277 7.45 38.84 -2.88
CA VAL A 277 7.94 37.81 -3.84
C VAL A 277 7.22 36.50 -3.63
N GLU A 278 7.26 35.63 -4.65
CA GLU A 278 6.78 34.25 -4.51
C GLU A 278 7.72 33.42 -3.64
N ALA A 279 7.19 32.45 -2.89
CA ALA A 279 8.00 31.55 -2.06
C ALA A 279 9.05 30.78 -2.90
N SER A 280 8.73 30.45 -4.15
CA SER A 280 9.63 29.78 -5.10
C SER A 280 10.90 30.58 -5.45
N ALA A 281 10.91 31.91 -5.22
CA ALA A 281 12.11 32.74 -5.39
C ALA A 281 13.06 32.67 -4.18
N THR A 282 12.66 32.00 -3.10
CA THR A 282 13.46 31.87 -1.88
C THR A 282 14.09 30.49 -1.76
N LEU A 283 15.22 30.40 -1.04
CA LEU A 283 15.91 29.15 -0.73
C LEU A 283 15.81 28.88 0.77
N LYS A 284 15.12 27.80 1.10
CA LYS A 284 14.99 27.29 2.46
C LYS A 284 16.15 26.35 2.79
N ASN A 285 16.76 26.53 3.95
CA ASN A 285 17.86 25.69 4.43
C ASN A 285 17.44 24.97 5.73
N LEU A 286 17.16 23.69 5.61
CA LEU A 286 16.86 22.82 6.75
C LEU A 286 18.16 22.29 7.33
N LEU A 287 18.31 22.33 8.66
CA LEU A 287 19.45 21.73 9.32
C LEU A 287 19.06 20.38 9.93
N VAL A 288 19.86 19.36 9.67
CA VAL A 288 19.76 18.01 10.25
C VAL A 288 21.11 17.61 10.84
N LYS A 289 21.10 16.63 11.73
CA LYS A 289 22.32 15.96 12.23
C LYS A 289 22.41 14.59 11.59
N VAL A 290 23.55 14.27 11.05
CA VAL A 290 23.89 12.96 10.50
C VAL A 290 25.03 12.40 11.34
N ASP A 291 24.79 11.36 12.13
CA ASP A 291 25.73 10.82 13.15
C ASP A 291 26.32 11.92 14.07
N GLY A 292 25.50 12.94 14.39
CA GLY A 292 25.89 14.05 15.25
C GLY A 292 26.51 15.26 14.55
N GLU A 293 26.89 15.16 13.27
CA GLU A 293 27.42 16.27 12.48
C GLU A 293 26.30 17.04 11.78
N ILE A 294 26.39 18.38 11.77
CA ILE A 294 25.35 19.22 11.15
C ILE A 294 25.48 19.21 9.63
N VAL A 295 24.38 18.90 8.96
CA VAL A 295 24.22 18.99 7.50
C VAL A 295 23.10 19.98 7.19
N ALA A 296 23.33 20.87 6.24
CA ALA A 296 22.31 21.77 5.73
C ALA A 296 21.74 21.24 4.41
N VAL A 297 20.42 21.24 4.32
CA VAL A 297 19.66 20.76 3.16
C VAL A 297 18.96 21.95 2.51
N GLY A 298 19.40 22.35 1.31
CA GLY A 298 18.85 23.46 0.55
C GLY A 298 17.73 23.02 -0.38
N VAL A 299 16.56 23.66 -0.26
CA VAL A 299 15.40 23.40 -1.14
C VAL A 299 14.70 24.72 -1.51
N PRO A 300 14.04 24.83 -2.69
CA PRO A 300 13.20 25.99 -2.98
C PRO A 300 12.20 26.27 -1.84
N GLY A 301 11.90 27.53 -1.57
CA GLY A 301 11.09 27.88 -0.42
C GLY A 301 9.63 27.42 -0.48
N ASP A 302 9.12 27.15 -1.67
CA ASP A 302 7.78 26.59 -1.91
C ASP A 302 7.75 25.05 -1.75
N ARG A 303 8.88 24.42 -1.40
CA ARG A 303 9.01 22.97 -1.27
C ARG A 303 9.18 22.53 0.18
N GLU A 304 8.65 21.35 0.50
CA GLU A 304 8.92 20.68 1.76
C GLU A 304 9.97 19.57 1.58
N VAL A 305 10.82 19.40 2.59
CA VAL A 305 11.83 18.34 2.60
C VAL A 305 11.16 17.00 2.93
N ASP A 306 11.42 16.00 2.11
CA ASP A 306 11.08 14.61 2.38
C ASP A 306 12.20 13.99 3.22
N MET A 307 11.94 13.82 4.52
CA MET A 307 12.91 13.25 5.45
C MET A 307 13.26 11.80 5.13
N GLY A 308 12.33 11.03 4.55
CA GLY A 308 12.62 9.66 4.12
C GLY A 308 13.68 9.60 3.01
N LYS A 309 13.62 10.53 2.04
CA LYS A 309 14.66 10.66 1.02
C LYS A 309 16.02 11.11 1.61
N VAL A 310 15.99 12.01 2.60
CA VAL A 310 17.22 12.44 3.30
C VAL A 310 17.83 11.27 4.07
N GLU A 311 17.05 10.52 4.83
CA GLU A 311 17.49 9.34 5.57
C GLU A 311 18.04 8.27 4.63
N ALA A 312 17.37 8.01 3.50
CA ALA A 312 17.83 7.05 2.50
C ALA A 312 19.18 7.45 1.87
N HIS A 313 19.41 8.76 1.64
CA HIS A 313 20.68 9.25 1.12
C HIS A 313 21.86 9.02 2.07
N PHE A 314 21.64 9.19 3.37
CA PHE A 314 22.69 9.06 4.38
C PHE A 314 22.79 7.65 4.99
N ALA A 315 21.91 6.72 4.64
CA ALA A 315 21.94 5.37 5.19
C ALA A 315 23.34 4.71 5.02
N PRO A 316 23.90 4.03 6.04
CA PRO A 316 23.25 3.62 7.30
C PRO A 316 23.36 4.64 8.46
N ALA A 317 23.81 5.86 8.22
CA ALA A 317 23.94 6.89 9.25
C ALA A 317 22.58 7.32 9.81
N VAL A 318 22.56 7.71 11.09
CA VAL A 318 21.34 8.16 11.77
C VAL A 318 21.12 9.64 11.50
N VAL A 319 19.94 9.98 10.99
CA VAL A 319 19.52 11.37 10.72
C VAL A 319 18.57 11.85 11.79
N GLU A 320 18.84 12.98 12.41
CA GLU A 320 18.02 13.62 13.43
C GLU A 320 17.79 15.10 13.13
N MET A 321 16.67 15.65 13.59
CA MET A 321 16.44 17.09 13.51
C MET A 321 17.35 17.86 14.46
N VAL A 322 17.87 19.01 14.03
CA VAL A 322 18.65 19.93 14.88
C VAL A 322 17.73 20.53 15.97
N THR A 323 18.20 20.57 17.21
CA THR A 323 17.49 21.07 18.38
C THR A 323 17.98 22.47 18.77
N GLU A 324 17.26 23.15 19.69
CA GLU A 324 17.69 24.45 20.25
C GLU A 324 19.09 24.39 20.89
N ALA A 325 19.44 23.27 21.51
CA ALA A 325 20.76 23.09 22.12
C ALA A 325 21.89 23.08 21.08
N ASP A 326 21.63 22.58 19.89
CA ASP A 326 22.60 22.53 18.79
C ASP A 326 22.90 23.94 18.26
N PHE A 327 21.91 24.84 18.22
CA PHE A 327 22.10 26.25 17.86
C PHE A 327 22.92 27.02 18.89
N ALA A 328 22.76 26.72 20.20
CA ALA A 328 23.45 27.44 21.28
C ALA A 328 24.99 27.35 21.16
N GLY A 329 25.52 26.26 20.61
CA GLY A 329 26.95 26.05 20.36
C GLY A 329 27.47 26.62 19.03
N ARG A 330 26.58 27.17 18.18
CA ARG A 330 26.88 27.56 16.80
C ARG A 330 26.34 28.97 16.52
N PRO A 331 27.04 30.04 16.95
CA PRO A 331 26.60 31.42 16.74
C PRO A 331 26.59 31.85 15.25
N ASP A 332 27.24 31.06 14.38
CA ASP A 332 27.22 31.15 12.92
C ASP A 332 25.93 30.63 12.30
N LEU A 333 25.08 29.90 13.06
CA LEU A 333 23.79 29.39 12.63
C LEU A 333 22.67 30.16 13.32
N VAL A 334 22.04 31.06 12.60
CA VAL A 334 20.94 31.86 13.14
C VAL A 334 19.60 31.27 12.72
N ARG A 335 18.86 30.72 13.68
CA ARG A 335 17.55 30.11 13.41
C ARG A 335 16.61 31.07 12.67
N GLY A 336 16.03 30.61 11.58
CA GLY A 336 15.18 31.40 10.69
C GLY A 336 15.93 32.29 9.68
N TYR A 337 17.27 32.35 9.79
CA TYR A 337 18.11 33.19 8.91
C TYR A 337 19.34 32.45 8.39
N VAL A 338 19.30 31.09 8.37
CA VAL A 338 20.39 30.27 7.84
C VAL A 338 20.44 30.41 6.30
N GLY A 339 21.61 30.73 5.79
CA GLY A 339 21.90 30.76 4.34
C GLY A 339 23.09 29.86 4.00
N PRO A 340 23.21 29.38 2.74
CA PRO A 340 24.29 28.49 2.32
C PRO A 340 25.66 29.16 2.32
N GLN A 341 25.69 30.47 2.03
CA GLN A 341 26.95 31.25 2.03
C GLN A 341 27.48 31.42 3.46
N GLY A 342 28.74 31.14 3.65
CA GLY A 342 29.43 31.35 4.93
C GLY A 342 29.17 30.31 6.01
N LEU A 343 28.61 29.15 5.70
CA LEU A 343 28.44 28.02 6.64
C LEU A 343 29.80 27.39 7.08
N GLY A 344 30.87 27.68 6.34
CA GLY A 344 32.20 27.18 6.63
C GLY A 344 32.38 25.69 6.34
N GLU A 345 33.62 25.20 6.53
CA GLU A 345 33.97 23.79 6.27
C GLU A 345 33.35 22.77 7.24
N LYS A 346 32.69 23.25 8.30
CA LYS A 346 32.10 22.41 9.35
C LYS A 346 30.64 22.02 9.10
N VAL A 347 30.05 22.48 8.02
CA VAL A 347 28.66 22.15 7.66
C VAL A 347 28.64 21.66 6.23
N THR A 348 28.38 20.38 6.07
CA THR A 348 28.11 19.83 4.74
C THR A 348 26.81 20.42 4.20
N TYR A 349 26.85 20.93 2.97
CA TYR A 349 25.68 21.48 2.30
C TYR A 349 25.27 20.56 1.15
N ILE A 350 24.07 19.99 1.22
CA ILE A 350 23.44 19.30 0.12
C ILE A 350 22.25 20.10 -0.38
N ALA A 351 21.85 19.94 -1.62
CA ALA A 351 20.72 20.66 -2.16
C ALA A 351 19.89 19.82 -3.12
N ASP A 352 18.61 20.15 -3.21
CA ASP A 352 17.73 19.60 -4.23
C ASP A 352 18.22 19.98 -5.64
N PRO A 353 18.06 19.13 -6.67
CA PRO A 353 18.47 19.44 -8.05
C PRO A 353 17.87 20.72 -8.62
N ARG A 354 16.76 21.22 -8.08
CA ARG A 354 16.16 22.52 -8.47
C ARG A 354 17.02 23.70 -8.03
N VAL A 355 17.94 23.51 -7.07
CA VAL A 355 18.95 24.50 -6.64
C VAL A 355 20.21 24.37 -7.51
N ALA A 356 20.03 24.10 -8.79
CA ALA A 356 21.08 23.86 -9.76
C ALA A 356 22.07 25.03 -9.88
N PRO A 357 23.34 24.77 -10.31
CA PRO A 357 24.27 25.85 -10.62
C PRO A 357 23.65 26.89 -11.56
N GLY A 358 23.87 28.18 -11.24
CA GLY A 358 23.32 29.32 -11.98
C GLY A 358 21.95 29.80 -11.49
N THR A 359 21.23 29.04 -10.66
CA THR A 359 19.95 29.51 -10.06
C THR A 359 20.21 30.62 -9.03
N ALA A 360 19.37 31.64 -9.03
CA ALA A 360 19.48 32.80 -8.15
C ALA A 360 18.38 32.82 -7.09
N TRP A 361 18.75 33.08 -5.84
CA TRP A 361 17.88 32.89 -4.69
C TRP A 361 17.88 34.08 -3.72
N ILE A 362 16.79 34.18 -2.94
CA ILE A 362 16.73 34.96 -1.71
C ILE A 362 16.82 33.98 -0.54
N THR A 363 17.78 34.17 0.38
CA THR A 363 18.02 33.19 1.46
C THR A 363 18.55 33.89 2.72
N GLY A 364 18.69 33.18 3.83
CA GLY A 364 19.26 33.73 5.03
C GLY A 364 20.69 34.26 4.84
N ALA A 365 21.09 35.27 5.61
CA ALA A 365 22.45 35.82 5.61
C ALA A 365 23.29 35.39 6.83
N ASN A 366 22.85 34.38 7.58
CA ASN A 366 23.46 33.91 8.85
C ASN A 366 23.57 35.03 9.91
N LYS A 367 22.70 36.05 9.83
CA LYS A 367 22.63 37.18 10.75
C LYS A 367 21.18 37.42 11.19
N PRO A 368 20.92 37.75 12.47
CA PRO A 368 19.58 38.05 12.91
C PRO A 368 18.93 39.17 12.10
N GLY A 369 17.68 38.97 11.66
CA GLY A 369 16.90 39.98 10.92
C GLY A 369 17.47 40.32 9.55
N THR A 370 18.28 39.46 8.92
CA THR A 370 18.95 39.76 7.66
C THR A 370 18.85 38.57 6.70
N HIS A 371 18.44 38.83 5.48
CA HIS A 371 18.53 37.90 4.35
C HIS A 371 19.48 38.45 3.26
N ALA A 372 19.83 37.59 2.32
CA ALA A 372 20.60 37.97 1.14
C ALA A 372 19.77 37.70 -0.12
N ARG A 373 19.83 38.59 -1.11
CA ARG A 373 19.27 38.40 -2.45
C ARG A 373 20.35 38.27 -3.51
N ASN A 374 19.99 37.81 -4.70
CA ASN A 374 20.92 37.52 -5.79
C ASN A 374 21.99 36.47 -5.42
N VAL A 375 21.66 35.54 -4.54
CA VAL A 375 22.56 34.48 -4.12
C VAL A 375 22.52 33.38 -5.17
N VAL A 376 23.64 33.19 -5.91
CA VAL A 376 23.69 32.26 -7.06
C VAL A 376 24.47 31.02 -6.70
N ALA A 377 23.83 29.85 -6.92
CA ALA A 377 24.48 28.56 -6.72
C ALA A 377 25.66 28.39 -7.70
N GLY A 378 26.81 27.91 -7.21
CA GLY A 378 28.05 27.79 -7.98
C GLY A 378 28.84 29.09 -8.13
N ARG A 379 28.29 30.25 -7.71
CA ARG A 379 29.00 31.54 -7.66
C ARG A 379 29.24 31.99 -6.22
N ASP A 380 28.20 31.98 -5.40
CA ASP A 380 28.23 32.54 -4.04
C ASP A 380 28.27 31.46 -2.95
N PHE A 381 27.95 30.23 -3.30
CA PHE A 381 28.07 29.04 -2.44
C PHE A 381 28.25 27.76 -3.27
N GLU A 382 28.90 26.78 -2.69
CA GLU A 382 29.12 25.47 -3.27
C GLU A 382 28.15 24.44 -2.68
N VAL A 383 27.68 23.50 -3.50
CA VAL A 383 26.86 22.36 -3.11
C VAL A 383 27.70 21.11 -3.12
N GLY A 384 27.82 20.45 -1.98
CA GLY A 384 28.61 19.21 -1.84
C GLY A 384 28.01 18.02 -2.59
N ALA A 385 26.68 17.93 -2.60
CA ALA A 385 25.93 16.93 -3.38
C ALA A 385 24.53 17.46 -3.76
N TYR A 386 24.08 17.16 -4.97
CA TYR A 386 22.71 17.37 -5.40
C TYR A 386 21.91 16.09 -5.16
N VAL A 387 20.88 16.16 -4.34
CA VAL A 387 20.06 15.04 -3.91
C VAL A 387 18.58 15.43 -4.00
N ASP A 388 17.79 14.66 -4.71
CA ASP A 388 16.33 14.88 -4.73
C ASP A 388 15.76 14.59 -3.34
N VAL A 389 15.44 15.65 -2.60
CA VAL A 389 15.02 15.60 -1.20
C VAL A 389 13.69 16.30 -0.96
N VAL A 390 12.95 16.66 -2.01
CA VAL A 390 11.67 17.35 -1.83
C VAL A 390 10.49 16.42 -1.99
N VAL A 391 9.39 16.77 -1.31
CA VAL A 391 8.09 16.16 -1.53
C VAL A 391 7.57 16.59 -2.92
N VAL A 392 7.17 15.63 -3.72
CA VAL A 392 6.57 15.87 -5.05
C VAL A 392 5.23 16.56 -4.90
N GLN A 393 4.94 17.53 -5.75
CA GLN A 393 3.72 18.32 -5.73
C GLN A 393 2.91 18.16 -7.02
N GLU A 394 1.60 18.39 -6.91
CA GLU A 394 0.69 18.50 -8.05
C GLU A 394 1.23 19.53 -9.06
N GLY A 395 1.31 19.15 -10.34
CA GLY A 395 1.83 20.00 -11.40
C GLY A 395 3.35 19.95 -11.60
N ASP A 396 4.10 19.24 -10.79
CA ASP A 396 5.54 19.00 -11.05
C ASP A 396 5.73 18.35 -12.43
N PRO A 397 6.80 18.68 -13.16
CA PRO A 397 7.00 18.17 -14.51
C PRO A 397 7.22 16.65 -14.51
N CYS A 398 6.51 15.94 -15.38
CA CYS A 398 6.73 14.51 -15.59
C CYS A 398 8.17 14.25 -16.05
N PRO A 399 8.91 13.32 -15.43
CA PRO A 399 10.27 12.98 -15.84
C PRO A 399 10.38 12.51 -17.30
N ASN A 400 9.31 11.89 -17.85
CA ASN A 400 9.32 11.36 -19.20
C ASN A 400 8.97 12.40 -20.29
N CYS A 401 8.02 13.31 -20.03
CA CYS A 401 7.48 14.18 -21.08
C CYS A 401 7.32 15.66 -20.68
N GLY A 402 7.62 16.02 -19.43
CA GLY A 402 7.52 17.39 -18.92
C GLY A 402 6.10 17.90 -18.62
N THR A 403 5.05 17.12 -18.89
CA THR A 403 3.68 17.51 -18.55
C THR A 403 3.48 17.50 -17.04
N GLY A 404 2.67 18.43 -16.52
CA GLY A 404 2.38 18.48 -15.07
C GLY A 404 1.74 17.19 -14.56
N LEU A 405 2.34 16.62 -13.52
CA LEU A 405 1.87 15.41 -12.84
C LEU A 405 0.58 15.66 -12.07
N LYS A 406 -0.26 14.64 -11.97
CA LYS A 406 -1.39 14.57 -11.04
C LYS A 406 -1.02 13.69 -9.86
N LEU A 407 -1.48 14.09 -8.67
CA LEU A 407 -1.29 13.33 -7.46
C LEU A 407 -2.63 12.72 -7.00
N ASP A 408 -2.60 11.48 -6.58
CA ASP A 408 -3.75 10.83 -5.96
C ASP A 408 -3.32 9.92 -4.81
N ARG A 409 -4.26 9.64 -3.90
CA ARG A 409 -4.03 8.73 -2.79
C ARG A 409 -4.45 7.33 -3.17
N ALA A 410 -3.69 6.34 -2.69
CA ALA A 410 -3.97 4.94 -3.00
C ALA A 410 -3.66 3.99 -1.84
N ILE A 411 -4.28 2.83 -1.92
CA ILE A 411 -4.01 1.67 -1.08
C ILE A 411 -3.05 0.76 -1.83
N GLU A 412 -1.88 0.47 -1.27
CA GLU A 412 -0.96 -0.55 -1.77
C GLU A 412 -1.60 -1.94 -1.60
N ILE A 413 -1.96 -2.58 -2.72
CA ILE A 413 -2.60 -3.91 -2.75
C ILE A 413 -1.61 -5.03 -3.09
N GLY A 414 -0.49 -4.69 -3.72
CA GLY A 414 0.56 -5.63 -4.06
C GLY A 414 1.88 -4.92 -4.36
N HIS A 415 2.98 -5.63 -4.17
CA HIS A 415 4.33 -5.14 -4.39
C HIS A 415 5.22 -6.25 -4.95
N ILE A 416 6.02 -5.95 -5.94
CA ILE A 416 6.93 -6.90 -6.59
C ILE A 416 8.35 -6.33 -6.64
N PHE A 417 9.35 -7.20 -6.33
CA PHE A 417 10.75 -6.81 -6.19
C PHE A 417 11.70 -7.71 -6.97
N GLN A 418 12.72 -7.15 -7.56
CA GLN A 418 13.94 -7.85 -7.96
C GLN A 418 14.97 -7.67 -6.83
N LEU A 419 15.04 -8.62 -5.89
CA LEU A 419 15.92 -8.56 -4.72
C LEU A 419 17.40 -8.79 -5.08
N GLY A 420 17.65 -9.49 -6.18
CA GLY A 420 19.00 -9.91 -6.54
C GLY A 420 19.55 -10.97 -5.59
N ARG A 421 20.77 -10.79 -5.11
CA ARG A 421 21.51 -11.81 -4.33
C ARG A 421 21.58 -11.55 -2.83
N LYS A 422 20.99 -10.46 -2.31
CA LYS A 422 21.08 -10.05 -0.88
C LYS A 422 20.91 -11.23 0.08
N TYR A 423 19.82 -11.96 -0.04
CA TYR A 423 19.49 -13.09 0.85
C TYR A 423 20.31 -14.36 0.53
N ALA A 424 20.52 -14.63 -0.75
CA ALA A 424 21.36 -15.74 -1.17
C ALA A 424 22.82 -15.58 -0.72
N ASP A 425 23.36 -14.35 -0.72
CA ASP A 425 24.70 -14.03 -0.21
C ASP A 425 24.77 -14.26 1.29
N ALA A 426 23.86 -13.69 2.06
CA ALA A 426 23.82 -13.79 3.51
C ALA A 426 23.68 -15.25 3.99
N LEU A 427 22.80 -16.02 3.33
CA LEU A 427 22.48 -17.40 3.70
C LEU A 427 23.26 -18.45 2.90
N LYS A 428 24.14 -18.02 1.98
CA LYS A 428 25.01 -18.88 1.15
C LYS A 428 24.22 -19.90 0.33
N LEU A 429 23.24 -19.43 -0.45
CA LEU A 429 22.50 -20.24 -1.39
C LEU A 429 23.22 -20.29 -2.73
N ASP A 430 23.95 -21.36 -2.96
CA ASP A 430 24.64 -21.70 -4.20
C ASP A 430 24.09 -23.01 -4.80
N VAL A 431 24.04 -23.08 -6.10
CA VAL A 431 23.74 -24.31 -6.86
C VAL A 431 24.88 -24.59 -7.87
N LEU A 432 25.06 -25.85 -8.27
CA LEU A 432 26.01 -26.18 -9.34
C LEU A 432 25.47 -25.66 -10.68
N GLY A 433 26.24 -24.81 -11.33
CA GLY A 433 25.99 -24.33 -12.68
C GLY A 433 26.28 -25.39 -13.75
N GLN A 434 25.94 -25.11 -15.01
CA GLN A 434 26.19 -26.00 -16.16
C GLN A 434 27.67 -26.36 -16.33
N ASN A 435 28.56 -25.49 -15.93
CA ASN A 435 30.02 -25.67 -15.97
C ASN A 435 30.60 -26.40 -14.75
N GLY A 436 29.74 -26.91 -13.85
CA GLY A 436 30.13 -27.58 -12.61
C GLY A 436 30.71 -26.67 -11.52
N LYS A 437 30.65 -25.34 -11.69
CA LYS A 437 31.06 -24.38 -10.67
C LYS A 437 29.84 -23.88 -9.87
N PRO A 438 30.02 -23.51 -8.59
CA PRO A 438 28.94 -22.87 -7.84
C PRO A 438 28.46 -21.58 -8.49
N VAL A 439 27.15 -21.38 -8.52
CA VAL A 439 26.48 -20.16 -8.98
C VAL A 439 25.61 -19.65 -7.82
N ARG A 440 25.78 -18.38 -7.45
CA ARG A 440 24.94 -17.70 -6.48
C ARG A 440 23.57 -17.42 -7.07
N VAL A 441 22.53 -17.92 -6.42
CA VAL A 441 21.14 -17.76 -6.86
C VAL A 441 20.70 -16.29 -6.72
N THR A 442 19.91 -15.83 -7.69
CA THR A 442 19.25 -14.52 -7.65
C THR A 442 17.76 -14.69 -7.35
N MET A 443 17.16 -13.73 -6.65
CA MET A 443 15.83 -13.87 -6.05
C MET A 443 14.92 -12.69 -6.40
N GLY A 444 13.62 -13.00 -6.56
CA GLY A 444 12.54 -12.03 -6.51
C GLY A 444 11.63 -12.27 -5.30
N SER A 445 10.95 -11.22 -4.84
CA SER A 445 9.92 -11.27 -3.79
C SER A 445 8.66 -10.55 -4.26
N TYR A 446 7.50 -11.15 -4.02
CA TYR A 446 6.23 -10.70 -4.60
C TYR A 446 5.10 -10.85 -3.60
N GLY A 447 4.57 -9.74 -3.07
CA GLY A 447 3.55 -9.70 -2.04
C GLY A 447 2.18 -9.23 -2.53
N ILE A 448 1.09 -9.86 -2.06
CA ILE A 448 -0.28 -9.33 -2.15
C ILE A 448 -0.88 -9.30 -0.75
N GLY A 449 -1.38 -8.15 -0.33
CA GLY A 449 -2.13 -8.01 0.91
C GLY A 449 -3.56 -8.54 0.74
N VAL A 450 -3.77 -9.86 0.97
CA VAL A 450 -5.05 -10.52 0.72
C VAL A 450 -6.18 -9.91 1.55
N SER A 451 -5.96 -9.68 2.84
CA SER A 451 -6.93 -9.01 3.70
C SER A 451 -7.09 -7.53 3.35
N ARG A 452 -6.01 -6.84 2.93
CA ARG A 452 -6.03 -5.44 2.48
C ARG A 452 -6.82 -5.29 1.18
N ALA A 453 -6.72 -6.24 0.24
CA ALA A 453 -7.52 -6.26 -0.99
C ALA A 453 -9.03 -6.27 -0.71
N VAL A 454 -9.50 -6.95 0.34
CA VAL A 454 -10.91 -6.91 0.76
C VAL A 454 -11.33 -5.50 1.16
N ALA A 455 -10.47 -4.76 1.88
CA ALA A 455 -10.75 -3.38 2.25
C ALA A 455 -10.72 -2.44 1.04
N ALA A 456 -9.75 -2.60 0.14
CA ALA A 456 -9.66 -1.82 -1.10
C ALA A 456 -10.92 -2.02 -1.98
N LEU A 457 -11.40 -3.25 -2.08
CA LEU A 457 -12.67 -3.55 -2.76
C LEU A 457 -13.86 -2.83 -2.10
N ALA A 458 -13.93 -2.83 -0.77
CA ALA A 458 -14.98 -2.14 -0.06
C ALA A 458 -14.90 -0.61 -0.25
N GLU A 459 -13.69 -0.02 -0.32
CA GLU A 459 -13.52 1.42 -0.58
C GLU A 459 -13.96 1.80 -2.00
N GLN A 460 -13.61 0.98 -3.01
CA GLN A 460 -13.87 1.32 -4.42
C GLN A 460 -15.27 0.95 -4.90
N SER A 461 -15.90 -0.08 -4.33
CA SER A 461 -17.16 -0.61 -4.85
C SER A 461 -18.39 -0.24 -4.05
N ALA A 462 -18.26 0.31 -2.84
CA ALA A 462 -19.40 0.69 -2.00
C ALA A 462 -20.12 1.93 -2.52
N ASP A 463 -21.41 2.03 -2.15
CA ASP A 463 -22.25 3.20 -2.38
C ASP A 463 -22.85 3.72 -1.05
N ASP A 464 -23.75 4.69 -1.12
CA ASP A 464 -24.45 5.28 0.03
C ASP A 464 -25.30 4.28 0.83
N LYS A 465 -25.64 3.13 0.25
CA LYS A 465 -26.47 2.08 0.89
C LYS A 465 -25.66 0.98 1.55
N GLY A 466 -24.39 0.78 1.12
CA GLY A 466 -23.52 -0.25 1.65
C GLY A 466 -22.54 -0.84 0.64
N LEU A 467 -22.15 -2.09 0.88
CA LEU A 467 -21.20 -2.80 0.03
C LEU A 467 -21.82 -3.22 -1.33
N CYS A 468 -20.97 -3.32 -2.35
CA CYS A 468 -21.33 -3.80 -3.69
C CYS A 468 -20.23 -4.78 -4.19
N TRP A 469 -20.25 -6.01 -3.69
CA TRP A 469 -19.21 -6.97 -4.03
C TRP A 469 -19.23 -7.37 -5.51
N PRO A 470 -18.07 -7.48 -6.17
CA PRO A 470 -17.94 -8.19 -7.43
C PRO A 470 -18.37 -9.65 -7.30
N ALA A 471 -18.92 -10.24 -8.34
CA ALA A 471 -19.54 -11.57 -8.29
C ALA A 471 -18.58 -12.67 -7.79
N GLU A 472 -17.32 -12.68 -8.29
CA GLU A 472 -16.33 -13.68 -7.89
C GLU A 472 -15.91 -13.59 -6.42
N VAL A 473 -16.03 -12.41 -5.80
CA VAL A 473 -15.60 -12.13 -4.43
C VAL A 473 -16.76 -12.23 -3.43
N ALA A 474 -17.97 -11.99 -3.87
CA ALA A 474 -19.18 -11.95 -3.04
C ALA A 474 -19.34 -13.20 -2.14
N PRO A 475 -19.89 -13.06 -0.92
CA PRO A 475 -20.10 -14.20 0.00
C PRO A 475 -21.18 -15.17 -0.48
N ALA A 476 -22.03 -14.74 -1.41
CA ALA A 476 -23.05 -15.51 -2.11
C ALA A 476 -23.31 -14.90 -3.49
N ASP A 477 -23.86 -15.68 -4.43
CA ASP A 477 -24.23 -15.22 -5.75
C ASP A 477 -25.58 -14.47 -5.72
N VAL A 478 -26.47 -14.91 -4.84
CA VAL A 478 -27.79 -14.31 -4.66
C VAL A 478 -28.18 -14.23 -3.18
N HIS A 479 -28.77 -13.11 -2.80
CA HIS A 479 -29.41 -12.88 -1.49
C HIS A 479 -30.94 -12.94 -1.66
N VAL A 480 -31.57 -14.01 -1.19
CA VAL A 480 -33.03 -14.17 -1.23
C VAL A 480 -33.63 -13.53 0.03
N VAL A 481 -34.57 -12.61 -0.14
CA VAL A 481 -35.18 -11.85 0.95
C VAL A 481 -36.66 -12.21 1.09
N ALA A 482 -37.01 -12.81 2.22
CA ALA A 482 -38.42 -13.05 2.57
C ALA A 482 -39.07 -11.76 3.12
N ALA A 483 -39.74 -10.99 2.26
CA ALA A 483 -40.34 -9.70 2.61
C ALA A 483 -41.82 -9.81 2.98
N GLY A 484 -42.12 -10.61 3.99
CA GLY A 484 -43.51 -10.81 4.42
C GLY A 484 -43.65 -11.76 5.60
N LYS A 485 -44.76 -12.53 5.59
CA LYS A 485 -45.08 -13.52 6.64
C LYS A 485 -44.68 -14.94 6.21
N ALA A 486 -45.35 -15.96 6.73
CA ALA A 486 -45.05 -17.36 6.51
C ALA A 486 -44.94 -17.75 5.01
N LEU A 487 -45.89 -17.32 4.18
CA LEU A 487 -45.92 -17.63 2.74
C LEU A 487 -44.64 -17.15 2.04
N GLN A 488 -44.20 -15.91 2.28
CA GLN A 488 -43.00 -15.36 1.68
C GLN A 488 -41.75 -16.09 2.18
N THR A 489 -41.73 -16.51 3.45
CA THR A 489 -40.61 -17.26 4.01
C THR A 489 -40.51 -18.67 3.43
N GLU A 490 -41.63 -19.38 3.29
CA GLU A 490 -41.70 -20.71 2.67
C GLU A 490 -41.24 -20.65 1.21
N LEU A 491 -41.74 -19.68 0.42
CA LEU A 491 -41.33 -19.48 -0.96
C LEU A 491 -39.85 -19.12 -1.08
N ALA A 492 -39.36 -18.22 -0.23
CA ALA A 492 -37.92 -17.83 -0.22
C ALA A 492 -37.01 -19.03 0.06
N LEU A 493 -37.40 -19.92 0.98
CA LEU A 493 -36.66 -21.13 1.30
C LEU A 493 -36.71 -22.15 0.15
N ASP A 494 -37.88 -22.39 -0.46
CA ASP A 494 -38.02 -23.28 -1.62
C ASP A 494 -37.19 -22.82 -2.80
N VAL A 495 -37.28 -21.53 -3.16
CA VAL A 495 -36.48 -20.94 -4.24
C VAL A 495 -34.98 -21.00 -3.93
N SER A 496 -34.59 -20.76 -2.69
CA SER A 496 -33.18 -20.86 -2.26
C SER A 496 -32.61 -22.26 -2.47
N GLU A 497 -33.39 -23.31 -2.16
CA GLU A 497 -32.94 -24.68 -2.40
C GLU A 497 -32.87 -25.03 -3.90
N LYS A 498 -33.80 -24.52 -4.72
CA LYS A 498 -33.75 -24.67 -6.18
C LYS A 498 -32.53 -23.99 -6.78
N LEU A 499 -32.22 -22.76 -6.36
CA LEU A 499 -31.02 -22.01 -6.80
C LEU A 499 -29.73 -22.74 -6.37
N ARG A 500 -29.70 -23.24 -5.12
CA ARG A 500 -28.57 -24.08 -4.64
C ARG A 500 -28.40 -25.34 -5.47
N ALA A 501 -29.52 -26.04 -5.78
CA ALA A 501 -29.47 -27.24 -6.62
C ALA A 501 -29.00 -26.95 -8.04
N ALA A 502 -29.21 -25.73 -8.53
CA ALA A 502 -28.67 -25.22 -9.80
C ALA A 502 -27.20 -24.76 -9.70
N GLY A 503 -26.54 -24.91 -8.55
CA GLY A 503 -25.11 -24.65 -8.36
C GLY A 503 -24.76 -23.27 -7.78
N LEU A 504 -25.74 -22.44 -7.43
CA LEU A 504 -25.50 -21.10 -6.90
C LEU A 504 -25.22 -21.12 -5.38
N ARG A 505 -24.39 -20.19 -4.93
CA ARG A 505 -24.17 -19.88 -3.51
C ARG A 505 -25.30 -18.95 -3.05
N VAL A 506 -26.13 -19.40 -2.11
CA VAL A 506 -27.34 -18.68 -1.71
C VAL A 506 -27.27 -18.25 -0.25
N LEU A 507 -27.55 -16.97 -0.01
CA LEU A 507 -27.87 -16.39 1.29
C LEU A 507 -29.38 -16.12 1.34
N VAL A 508 -30.07 -16.54 2.40
CA VAL A 508 -31.52 -16.26 2.54
C VAL A 508 -31.79 -15.52 3.84
N ASP A 509 -32.54 -14.42 3.77
CA ASP A 509 -33.04 -13.72 4.94
C ASP A 509 -34.45 -14.24 5.32
N ASP A 510 -34.44 -15.26 6.14
CA ASP A 510 -35.59 -15.95 6.70
C ASP A 510 -35.92 -15.53 8.14
N ARG A 511 -35.34 -14.43 8.64
CA ARG A 511 -35.52 -13.98 10.03
C ARG A 511 -36.95 -13.67 10.35
N ALA A 512 -37.52 -14.35 11.34
CA ALA A 512 -38.83 -14.06 11.87
C ALA A 512 -38.83 -12.79 12.74
N GLY A 513 -39.89 -12.00 12.71
CA GLY A 513 -40.03 -10.80 13.54
C GLY A 513 -39.23 -9.58 13.09
N VAL A 514 -38.48 -9.69 11.99
CA VAL A 514 -37.76 -8.56 11.37
C VAL A 514 -38.62 -7.96 10.25
N SER A 515 -38.76 -6.63 10.27
CA SER A 515 -39.58 -5.94 9.26
C SER A 515 -38.94 -6.03 7.86
N PRO A 516 -39.74 -6.03 6.77
CA PRO A 516 -39.24 -6.02 5.40
C PRO A 516 -38.25 -4.86 5.14
N GLY A 517 -38.51 -3.67 5.68
CA GLY A 517 -37.62 -2.51 5.53
C GLY A 517 -36.20 -2.76 6.08
N VAL A 518 -36.09 -3.38 7.25
CA VAL A 518 -34.78 -3.76 7.83
C VAL A 518 -34.09 -4.81 6.97
N LYS A 519 -34.84 -5.82 6.46
CA LYS A 519 -34.27 -6.85 5.59
C LYS A 519 -33.71 -6.26 4.28
N PHE A 520 -34.42 -5.28 3.69
CA PHE A 520 -33.94 -4.57 2.51
C PHE A 520 -32.66 -3.76 2.80
N THR A 521 -32.67 -2.99 3.90
CA THR A 521 -31.47 -2.25 4.31
C THR A 521 -30.27 -3.18 4.56
N ASP A 522 -30.50 -4.31 5.24
CA ASP A 522 -29.46 -5.29 5.50
C ASP A 522 -28.94 -5.95 4.22
N SER A 523 -29.83 -6.25 3.26
CA SER A 523 -29.42 -6.86 1.99
C SER A 523 -28.55 -5.91 1.15
N GLU A 524 -28.87 -4.60 1.16
CA GLU A 524 -28.05 -3.58 0.51
C GLU A 524 -26.73 -3.37 1.24
N LEU A 525 -26.74 -3.33 2.57
CA LEU A 525 -25.53 -3.19 3.40
C LEU A 525 -24.56 -4.37 3.21
N ILE A 526 -25.06 -5.60 3.15
CA ILE A 526 -24.27 -6.82 2.94
C ILE A 526 -23.65 -6.85 1.54
N GLY A 527 -24.38 -6.38 0.52
CA GLY A 527 -23.82 -6.12 -0.80
C GLY A 527 -23.66 -7.35 -1.72
N VAL A 528 -24.48 -8.39 -1.57
CA VAL A 528 -24.51 -9.50 -2.52
C VAL A 528 -25.01 -8.99 -3.88
N PRO A 529 -24.39 -9.38 -5.03
CA PRO A 529 -24.65 -8.77 -6.34
C PRO A 529 -26.10 -8.83 -6.82
N LYS A 530 -26.80 -9.92 -6.52
CA LYS A 530 -28.19 -10.13 -6.90
C LYS A 530 -29.06 -10.30 -5.66
N ILE A 531 -30.14 -9.53 -5.57
CA ILE A 531 -31.12 -9.61 -4.48
C ILE A 531 -32.45 -10.09 -5.08
N LEU A 532 -32.95 -11.23 -4.60
CA LEU A 532 -34.21 -11.83 -5.06
C LEU A 532 -35.25 -11.73 -3.94
N VAL A 533 -36.32 -11.00 -4.17
CA VAL A 533 -37.32 -10.68 -3.14
C VAL A 533 -38.57 -11.51 -3.32
N ALA A 534 -38.91 -12.30 -2.31
CA ALA A 534 -40.24 -12.89 -2.15
C ALA A 534 -41.14 -11.86 -1.41
N GLY A 535 -41.89 -11.07 -2.21
CA GLY A 535 -42.63 -9.90 -1.76
C GLY A 535 -44.15 -10.08 -1.81
N ARG A 536 -44.89 -9.02 -2.10
CA ARG A 536 -46.36 -8.99 -2.08
C ARG A 536 -46.98 -9.93 -3.13
N ARG A 537 -46.33 -10.08 -4.30
CA ARG A 537 -46.82 -10.91 -5.40
C ARG A 537 -46.41 -12.38 -5.32
N SER A 538 -45.81 -12.80 -4.20
CA SER A 538 -45.42 -14.20 -3.98
C SER A 538 -46.59 -15.19 -4.08
N ALA A 539 -47.82 -14.77 -3.73
CA ALA A 539 -49.01 -15.60 -3.91
C ALA A 539 -49.36 -15.87 -5.39
N GLU A 540 -48.87 -15.04 -6.31
CA GLU A 540 -48.98 -15.19 -7.76
C GLU A 540 -47.76 -15.95 -8.36
N GLY A 541 -46.81 -16.37 -7.53
CA GLY A 541 -45.56 -17.01 -7.97
C GLY A 541 -44.57 -16.03 -8.57
N VAL A 542 -44.70 -14.70 -8.31
CA VAL A 542 -43.84 -13.66 -8.85
C VAL A 542 -42.84 -13.17 -7.80
N LEU A 543 -41.57 -13.10 -8.19
CA LEU A 543 -40.44 -12.58 -7.41
C LEU A 543 -39.92 -11.30 -8.07
N GLU A 544 -39.27 -10.42 -7.28
CA GLU A 544 -38.56 -9.26 -7.78
C GLU A 544 -37.05 -9.54 -7.72
N LEU A 545 -36.39 -9.56 -8.86
CA LEU A 545 -34.94 -9.61 -8.96
C LEU A 545 -34.40 -8.18 -9.05
N LYS A 546 -33.47 -7.85 -8.16
CA LYS A 546 -32.75 -6.54 -8.14
C LYS A 546 -31.28 -6.76 -8.35
N ASP A 547 -30.66 -6.00 -9.25
CA ASP A 547 -29.22 -5.84 -9.31
C ASP A 547 -28.77 -4.87 -8.21
N ARG A 548 -27.79 -5.28 -7.40
CA ARG A 548 -27.35 -4.48 -6.26
C ARG A 548 -26.61 -3.20 -6.70
N ARG A 549 -25.82 -3.27 -7.76
CA ARG A 549 -25.00 -2.16 -8.23
C ARG A 549 -25.80 -1.13 -9.02
N THR A 550 -26.57 -1.58 -10.01
CA THR A 550 -27.33 -0.67 -10.90
C THR A 550 -28.65 -0.24 -10.28
N GLY A 551 -29.19 -1.03 -9.33
CA GLY A 551 -30.52 -0.83 -8.76
C GLY A 551 -31.67 -1.23 -9.68
N GLU A 552 -31.37 -1.74 -10.88
CA GLU A 552 -32.37 -2.25 -11.83
C GLU A 552 -33.18 -3.38 -11.21
N ARG A 553 -34.50 -3.40 -11.53
CA ARG A 553 -35.45 -4.39 -10.99
C ARG A 553 -36.23 -5.03 -12.11
N GLU A 554 -36.51 -6.32 -11.95
CA GLU A 554 -37.27 -7.12 -12.88
C GLU A 554 -38.21 -8.03 -12.09
N GLU A 555 -39.50 -8.11 -12.50
CA GLU A 555 -40.43 -9.08 -11.95
C GLU A 555 -40.40 -10.37 -12.78
N LEU A 556 -40.21 -11.50 -12.14
CA LEU A 556 -39.98 -12.80 -12.76
C LEU A 556 -40.80 -13.88 -12.04
N THR A 557 -41.23 -14.88 -12.77
CA THR A 557 -41.68 -16.14 -12.17
C THR A 557 -40.49 -16.86 -11.51
N VAL A 558 -40.75 -17.84 -10.66
CA VAL A 558 -39.71 -18.64 -10.01
C VAL A 558 -38.77 -19.28 -11.04
N ASP A 559 -39.32 -19.87 -12.12
CA ASP A 559 -38.50 -20.56 -13.13
C ASP A 559 -37.69 -19.57 -13.97
N GLU A 560 -38.25 -18.42 -14.33
CA GLU A 560 -37.51 -17.35 -15.01
C GLU A 560 -36.38 -16.79 -14.15
N ALA A 561 -36.62 -16.59 -12.84
CA ALA A 561 -35.59 -16.13 -11.92
C ALA A 561 -34.41 -17.12 -11.81
N ILE A 562 -34.71 -18.44 -11.73
CA ILE A 562 -33.68 -19.47 -11.72
C ILE A 562 -32.90 -19.47 -13.05
N ALA A 563 -33.61 -19.44 -14.18
CA ALA A 563 -32.95 -19.40 -15.49
C ALA A 563 -32.04 -18.16 -15.64
N ARG A 564 -32.54 -16.97 -15.25
CA ARG A 564 -31.82 -15.70 -15.32
C ARG A 564 -30.54 -15.72 -14.47
N LEU A 565 -30.59 -16.30 -13.27
CA LEU A 565 -29.46 -16.35 -12.33
C LEU A 565 -28.43 -17.44 -12.67
N THR A 566 -28.81 -18.45 -13.44
CA THR A 566 -27.91 -19.56 -13.81
C THR A 566 -27.27 -19.40 -15.19
N THR A 567 -27.78 -18.51 -16.04
CA THR A 567 -27.25 -18.21 -17.38
C THR A 567 -26.40 -16.94 -17.44
N ALA A 568 -26.27 -16.23 -16.32
CA ALA A 568 -25.51 -14.96 -16.20
C ALA A 568 -24.04 -15.24 -15.67
#